data_f7da46dde259986b5fff510c4b564b3a
#
_entry.id   f7da46dde259986b5fff510c4b564b3a
#
_cell.length_a   1.000
_cell.length_b   1.000
_cell.length_c   1.000
_cell.angle_alpha   90.00
_cell.angle_beta   90.00
_cell.angle_gamma   90.00
#
_symmetry.space_group_name_H-M   'P 1'
#
loop_
_entity.id
_entity.type
_entity.pdbx_description
1 polymer ?
#
loop_
_entity_poly.entity_id
_entity_poly.type
_entity_poly.pdbx_seq_one_letter_code
_entity_poly.pdbx_strand_id
1 'polypeptide(L)'
;MSPPLFRTYATPLRLEPGVSRRLGGFLALSHGAALAVLPFCGLPPLPVAAMAFGVVLSWLRTRRRDVLRCDAGSIVSLVWEEGNRVRLTLRSGRETGATLRPFVFMQPWLVILHFRRDDGRAARLVLLPDMLDADTFRRLRVRLLIDMKHLAASVTG
;
A
#
# COMPACT_ATOMS: atom_id res chain seq x y z
N MET A 1 37.46 18.98 -9.72
CA MET A 1 36.00 19.26 -9.73
C MET A 1 35.28 18.00 -10.20
N SER A 2 34.87 17.16 -9.26
CA SER A 2 34.12 15.91 -9.57
C SER A 2 32.66 16.29 -9.76
N PRO A 3 32.00 15.84 -10.85
CA PRO A 3 30.59 16.09 -11.04
C PRO A 3 29.78 15.34 -9.96
N PRO A 4 28.77 15.96 -9.37
CA PRO A 4 27.97 15.33 -8.34
C PRO A 4 27.09 14.27 -9.01
N LEU A 5 27.46 13.00 -8.87
CA LEU A 5 26.68 11.82 -9.29
C LEU A 5 25.32 11.71 -8.57
N PHE A 6 25.04 12.61 -7.63
CA PHE A 6 23.85 12.60 -6.80
C PHE A 6 22.63 13.32 -7.40
N ARG A 7 22.75 13.96 -8.57
CA ARG A 7 21.64 14.72 -9.19
C ARG A 7 20.61 13.85 -9.92
N THR A 8 20.90 12.60 -10.20
CA THR A 8 20.00 11.74 -11.01
C THR A 8 18.79 11.23 -10.21
N TYR A 9 18.82 11.30 -8.88
CA TYR A 9 17.72 10.88 -7.99
C TYR A 9 16.86 12.04 -7.46
N ALA A 10 17.16 13.27 -7.87
CA ALA A 10 16.43 14.47 -7.42
C ALA A 10 15.11 14.71 -8.17
N THR A 11 14.73 13.84 -9.10
CA THR A 11 13.43 13.97 -9.75
C THR A 11 12.36 13.50 -8.76
N PRO A 12 11.38 14.36 -8.39
CA PRO A 12 10.31 13.97 -7.49
C PRO A 12 9.56 12.77 -8.09
N LEU A 13 9.63 11.62 -7.41
CA LEU A 13 8.94 10.43 -7.86
C LEU A 13 7.45 10.59 -7.50
N ARG A 14 6.64 10.88 -8.51
CA ARG A 14 5.19 10.94 -8.37
C ARG A 14 4.61 9.56 -8.63
N LEU A 15 3.88 9.04 -7.67
CA LEU A 15 3.18 7.77 -7.75
C LEU A 15 1.68 8.02 -7.73
N GLU A 16 0.99 7.56 -8.76
CA GLU A 16 -0.46 7.59 -8.86
C GLU A 16 -0.96 6.14 -9.01
N PRO A 17 -1.05 5.42 -7.90
CA PRO A 17 -1.40 4.01 -7.98
C PRO A 17 -2.86 3.82 -8.39
N GLY A 18 -3.07 3.11 -9.48
CA GLY A 18 -4.37 2.71 -9.98
C GLY A 18 -5.07 1.65 -9.13
N VAL A 19 -6.24 1.20 -9.58
CA VAL A 19 -6.98 0.09 -9.00
C VAL A 19 -6.33 -1.23 -9.39
N SER A 20 -5.99 -2.08 -8.40
CA SER A 20 -5.42 -3.40 -8.70
C SER A 20 -6.50 -4.43 -9.00
N ARG A 21 -6.48 -4.96 -10.22
CA ARG A 21 -7.33 -6.10 -10.60
C ARG A 21 -6.87 -7.39 -9.92
N ARG A 22 -5.56 -7.58 -9.74
CA ARG A 22 -4.97 -8.75 -9.09
C ARG A 22 -5.35 -8.81 -7.62
N LEU A 23 -5.27 -7.69 -6.91
CA LEU A 23 -5.71 -7.61 -5.52
C LEU A 23 -7.21 -7.88 -5.38
N GLY A 24 -8.03 -7.32 -6.27
CA GLY A 24 -9.46 -7.56 -6.31
C GLY A 24 -9.80 -9.04 -6.55
N GLY A 25 -9.13 -9.68 -7.51
CA GLY A 25 -9.30 -11.11 -7.81
C GLY A 25 -8.89 -12.01 -6.65
N PHE A 26 -7.73 -11.75 -6.06
CA PHE A 26 -7.27 -12.50 -4.88
C PHE A 26 -8.25 -12.38 -3.69
N LEU A 27 -8.73 -11.16 -3.45
CA LEU A 27 -9.69 -10.91 -2.39
C LEU A 27 -11.02 -11.64 -2.64
N ALA A 28 -11.53 -11.61 -3.88
CA ALA A 28 -12.75 -12.31 -4.25
C ALA A 28 -12.59 -13.84 -4.12
N LEU A 29 -11.45 -14.38 -4.55
CA LEU A 29 -11.16 -15.80 -4.44
C LEU A 29 -11.06 -16.27 -2.98
N SER A 30 -10.33 -15.54 -2.15
CA SER A 30 -10.13 -15.90 -0.74
C SER A 30 -11.44 -15.86 0.06
N HIS A 31 -12.25 -14.82 -0.12
CA HIS A 31 -13.55 -14.72 0.56
C HIS A 31 -14.58 -15.69 -0.03
N GLY A 32 -14.55 -15.92 -1.34
CA GLY A 32 -15.39 -16.93 -1.99
C GLY A 32 -15.08 -18.34 -1.50
N ALA A 33 -13.79 -18.69 -1.39
CA ALA A 33 -13.36 -19.97 -0.82
C ALA A 33 -13.82 -20.13 0.65
N ALA A 34 -13.68 -19.07 1.46
CA ALA A 34 -14.16 -19.09 2.84
C ALA A 34 -15.67 -19.34 2.92
N LEU A 35 -16.45 -18.67 2.07
CA LEU A 35 -17.91 -18.88 2.01
C LEU A 35 -18.27 -20.29 1.53
N ALA A 36 -17.51 -20.85 0.58
CA ALA A 36 -17.76 -22.18 0.03
C ALA A 36 -17.51 -23.30 1.05
N VAL A 37 -16.60 -23.10 2.01
CA VAL A 37 -16.28 -24.08 3.05
C VAL A 37 -17.32 -24.10 4.18
N LEU A 38 -18.00 -22.97 4.45
CA LEU A 38 -18.94 -22.85 5.58
C LEU A 38 -20.02 -23.96 5.65
N PRO A 39 -20.68 -24.38 4.56
CA PRO A 39 -21.69 -25.42 4.60
C PRO A 39 -21.16 -26.79 5.06
N PHE A 40 -19.87 -27.04 4.84
CA PHE A 40 -19.22 -28.31 5.15
C PHE A 40 -18.72 -28.41 6.60
N CYS A 41 -18.81 -27.32 7.37
CA CYS A 41 -18.36 -27.30 8.77
C CYS A 41 -19.26 -28.03 9.74
N GLY A 42 -20.44 -28.56 9.31
CA GLY A 42 -21.36 -29.27 10.17
C GLY A 42 -21.95 -28.44 11.31
N LEU A 43 -21.87 -27.13 11.24
CA LEU A 43 -22.39 -26.23 12.27
C LEU A 43 -23.90 -25.98 12.08
N PRO A 44 -24.62 -25.64 13.16
CA PRO A 44 -26.02 -25.20 13.06
C PRO A 44 -26.16 -23.99 12.10
N PRO A 45 -27.34 -23.78 11.49
CA PRO A 45 -27.53 -22.76 10.46
C PRO A 45 -27.32 -21.33 10.96
N LEU A 46 -27.63 -21.05 12.22
CA LEU A 46 -27.49 -19.70 12.79
C LEU A 46 -26.03 -19.21 12.85
N PRO A 47 -25.05 -19.95 13.44
CA PRO A 47 -23.64 -19.54 13.40
C PRO A 47 -23.07 -19.51 11.99
N VAL A 48 -23.48 -20.40 11.08
CA VAL A 48 -23.07 -20.37 9.68
C VAL A 48 -23.50 -19.05 9.02
N ALA A 49 -24.74 -18.63 9.23
CA ALA A 49 -25.25 -17.36 8.71
C ALA A 49 -24.48 -16.15 9.29
N ALA A 50 -24.17 -16.16 10.58
CA ALA A 50 -23.39 -15.10 11.23
C ALA A 50 -21.97 -15.01 10.67
N MET A 51 -21.30 -16.15 10.47
CA MET A 51 -19.97 -16.21 9.88
C MET A 51 -19.98 -15.76 8.42
N ALA A 52 -20.94 -16.20 7.61
CA ALA A 52 -21.12 -15.78 6.22
C ALA A 52 -21.31 -14.26 6.13
N PHE A 53 -22.15 -13.69 7.00
CA PHE A 53 -22.34 -12.25 7.07
C PHE A 53 -21.05 -11.52 7.43
N GLY A 54 -20.27 -12.01 8.39
CA GLY A 54 -18.97 -11.48 8.77
C GLY A 54 -17.96 -11.50 7.60
N VAL A 55 -17.91 -12.60 6.85
CA VAL A 55 -17.04 -12.73 5.66
C VAL A 55 -17.45 -11.74 4.57
N VAL A 56 -18.74 -11.60 4.28
CA VAL A 56 -19.25 -10.64 3.28
C VAL A 56 -18.96 -9.21 3.72
N LEU A 57 -19.17 -8.86 4.97
CA LEU A 57 -18.89 -7.53 5.51
C LEU A 57 -17.40 -7.21 5.45
N SER A 58 -16.54 -8.17 5.80
CA SER A 58 -15.10 -8.08 5.68
C SER A 58 -14.68 -7.82 4.23
N TRP A 59 -15.22 -8.60 3.28
CA TRP A 59 -14.96 -8.43 1.85
C TRP A 59 -15.35 -7.05 1.34
N LEU A 60 -16.56 -6.57 1.66
CA LEU A 60 -17.03 -5.25 1.26
C LEU A 60 -16.15 -4.14 1.81
N ARG A 61 -15.72 -4.26 3.06
CA ARG A 61 -14.87 -3.29 3.74
C ARG A 61 -13.46 -3.22 3.11
N THR A 62 -12.84 -4.38 2.91
CA THR A 62 -11.51 -4.49 2.32
C THR A 62 -11.53 -4.05 0.85
N ARG A 63 -12.55 -4.46 0.09
CA ARG A 63 -12.72 -4.01 -1.30
C ARG A 63 -12.82 -2.49 -1.41
N ARG A 64 -13.60 -1.84 -0.55
CA ARG A 64 -13.74 -0.38 -0.55
C ARG A 64 -12.46 0.33 -0.16
N ARG A 65 -11.73 -0.19 0.81
CA ARG A 65 -10.50 0.43 1.33
C ARG A 65 -9.29 0.21 0.44
N ASP A 66 -8.99 -1.05 0.13
CA ASP A 66 -7.70 -1.44 -0.44
C ASP A 66 -7.77 -1.57 -1.97
N VAL A 67 -8.92 -1.98 -2.54
CA VAL A 67 -9.09 -2.15 -3.98
C VAL A 67 -9.61 -0.88 -4.64
N LEU A 68 -10.78 -0.40 -4.21
CA LEU A 68 -11.44 0.76 -4.83
C LEU A 68 -10.92 2.09 -4.31
N ARG A 69 -10.23 2.09 -3.17
CA ARG A 69 -9.71 3.30 -2.51
C ARG A 69 -10.75 4.43 -2.42
N CYS A 70 -12.00 4.04 -2.14
CA CYS A 70 -13.12 4.98 -2.08
C CYS A 70 -13.18 5.76 -0.77
N ASP A 71 -12.44 5.34 0.26
CA ASP A 71 -12.43 6.06 1.53
C ASP A 71 -11.76 7.42 1.37
N ALA A 72 -12.31 8.44 2.03
CA ALA A 72 -11.78 9.81 2.02
C ALA A 72 -10.31 9.92 2.47
N GLY A 73 -9.85 8.96 3.28
CA GLY A 73 -8.48 8.83 3.74
C GLY A 73 -7.56 8.01 2.82
N SER A 74 -8.07 7.47 1.71
CA SER A 74 -7.25 6.69 0.77
C SER A 74 -6.25 7.58 0.03
N ILE A 75 -5.02 7.09 -0.11
CA ILE A 75 -3.94 7.80 -0.80
C ILE A 75 -4.15 7.66 -2.31
N VAL A 76 -4.36 8.77 -3.01
CA VAL A 76 -4.56 8.83 -4.46
C VAL A 76 -3.25 9.15 -5.18
N SER A 77 -2.43 10.02 -4.58
CA SER A 77 -1.13 10.39 -5.13
C SER A 77 -0.11 10.50 -4.00
N LEU A 78 1.10 10.14 -4.31
CA LEU A 78 2.24 10.27 -3.43
C LEU A 78 3.35 10.94 -4.21
N VAL A 79 3.88 12.03 -3.68
CA VAL A 79 5.06 12.71 -4.20
C VAL A 79 6.19 12.53 -3.19
N TRP A 80 7.28 11.92 -3.64
CA TRP A 80 8.46 11.75 -2.82
C TRP A 80 9.26 13.04 -2.81
N GLU A 81 9.42 13.64 -1.64
CA GLU A 81 10.26 14.80 -1.39
C GLU A 81 11.69 14.36 -1.04
N GLU A 82 12.52 15.26 -0.61
CA GLU A 82 13.89 14.94 -0.20
C GLU A 82 13.91 14.14 1.11
N GLY A 83 14.82 13.18 1.18
CA GLY A 83 14.97 12.30 2.34
C GLY A 83 13.78 11.35 2.51
N ASN A 84 13.29 11.25 3.73
CA ASN A 84 12.24 10.30 4.14
C ASN A 84 10.83 10.92 4.17
N ARG A 85 10.70 12.16 3.67
CA ARG A 85 9.44 12.89 3.64
C ARG A 85 8.71 12.65 2.33
N VAL A 86 7.41 12.49 2.45
CA VAL A 86 6.49 12.30 1.33
C VAL A 86 5.29 13.21 1.50
N ARG A 87 4.78 13.72 0.39
CA ARG A 87 3.50 14.40 0.35
C ARG A 87 2.45 13.43 -0.15
N LEU A 88 1.41 13.24 0.64
CA LEU A 88 0.29 12.38 0.32
C LEU A 88 -0.90 13.23 -0.07
N THR A 89 -1.49 12.96 -1.22
CA THR A 89 -2.79 13.49 -1.60
C THR A 89 -3.84 12.42 -1.33
N LEU A 90 -4.80 12.76 -0.49
CA LEU A 90 -5.90 11.89 -0.13
C LEU A 90 -7.05 12.05 -1.13
N ARG A 91 -7.93 11.06 -1.19
CA ARG A 91 -9.10 11.11 -2.07
C ARG A 91 -10.06 12.27 -1.73
N SER A 92 -10.04 12.74 -0.50
CA SER A 92 -10.76 13.96 -0.10
C SER A 92 -10.21 15.25 -0.71
N GLY A 93 -9.15 15.19 -1.51
CA GLY A 93 -8.42 16.36 -2.01
C GLY A 93 -7.46 16.98 -0.99
N ARG A 94 -7.43 16.47 0.25
CA ARG A 94 -6.55 16.97 1.29
C ARG A 94 -5.12 16.48 1.07
N GLU A 95 -4.19 17.42 1.06
CA GLU A 95 -2.76 17.12 1.10
C GLU A 95 -2.27 17.05 2.54
N THR A 96 -1.38 16.12 2.82
CA THR A 96 -0.75 15.96 4.12
C THR A 96 0.68 15.48 3.95
N GLY A 97 1.60 16.07 4.71
CA GLY A 97 2.94 15.54 4.85
C GLY A 97 2.91 14.23 5.63
N ALA A 98 3.86 13.37 5.33
CA ALA A 98 4.07 12.13 6.05
C ALA A 98 5.54 11.73 6.00
N THR A 99 5.96 10.93 6.97
CA THR A 99 7.29 10.35 7.03
C THR A 99 7.19 8.86 6.77
N LEU A 100 8.02 8.34 5.88
CA LEU A 100 8.13 6.90 5.61
C LEU A 100 8.72 6.21 6.85
N ARG A 101 8.08 5.15 7.31
CA ARG A 101 8.61 4.31 8.38
C ARG A 101 9.64 3.32 7.83
N PRO A 102 10.66 2.93 8.63
CA PRO A 102 11.70 2.01 8.17
C PRO A 102 11.19 0.60 7.87
N PHE A 103 10.00 0.24 8.31
CA PHE A 103 9.37 -1.05 7.99
C PHE A 103 8.71 -1.00 6.60
N VAL A 104 9.47 -1.38 5.59
CA VAL A 104 8.98 -1.57 4.22
C VAL A 104 9.01 -3.07 3.91
N PHE A 105 7.86 -3.64 3.60
CA PHE A 105 7.81 -4.99 3.05
C PHE A 105 7.95 -4.88 1.53
N MET A 106 8.99 -5.49 0.98
CA MET A 106 9.30 -5.39 -0.44
C MET A 106 9.58 -6.77 -1.03
N GLN A 107 8.70 -7.18 -1.93
CA GLN A 107 8.83 -8.37 -2.76
C GLN A 107 8.72 -7.96 -4.25
N PRO A 108 9.14 -8.79 -5.20
CA PRO A 108 9.01 -8.49 -6.63
C PRO A 108 7.58 -8.19 -7.08
N TRP A 109 6.60 -8.74 -6.38
CA TRP A 109 5.17 -8.68 -6.68
C TRP A 109 4.35 -7.85 -5.69
N LEU A 110 4.96 -7.33 -4.62
CA LEU A 110 4.25 -6.57 -3.57
C LEU A 110 5.20 -5.62 -2.85
N VAL A 111 4.80 -4.37 -2.75
CA VAL A 111 5.45 -3.36 -1.90
C VAL A 111 4.43 -2.81 -0.93
N ILE A 112 4.74 -2.83 0.36
CA ILE A 112 3.91 -2.23 1.41
C ILE A 112 4.71 -1.12 2.08
N LEU A 113 4.21 0.11 1.95
CA LEU A 113 4.79 1.29 2.56
C LEU A 113 3.97 1.70 3.78
N HIS A 114 4.63 1.96 4.87
CA HIS A 114 4.03 2.48 6.08
C HIS A 114 4.46 3.92 6.30
N PHE A 115 3.49 4.79 6.51
CA PHE A 115 3.71 6.22 6.73
C PHE A 115 3.17 6.64 8.08
N ARG A 116 3.85 7.61 8.68
CA ARG A 116 3.31 8.39 9.77
C ARG A 116 2.99 9.78 9.24
N ARG A 117 1.73 10.14 9.22
CA ARG A 117 1.25 11.45 8.78
C ARG A 117 1.55 12.51 9.83
N ASP A 118 1.65 13.76 9.40
CA ASP A 118 1.91 14.89 10.31
C ASP A 118 0.75 15.09 11.33
N ASP A 119 -0.45 14.59 11.02
CA ASP A 119 -1.58 14.54 11.96
C ASP A 119 -1.50 13.38 12.99
N GLY A 120 -0.36 12.68 13.05
CA GLY A 120 -0.10 11.56 13.96
C GLY A 120 -0.72 10.23 13.55
N ARG A 121 -1.57 10.20 12.52
CA ARG A 121 -2.23 8.98 12.05
C ARG A 121 -1.28 8.12 11.23
N ALA A 122 -1.40 6.81 11.38
CA ALA A 122 -0.71 5.87 10.51
C ALA A 122 -1.45 5.74 9.17
N ALA A 123 -0.69 5.71 8.08
CA ALA A 123 -1.19 5.39 6.75
C ALA A 123 -0.40 4.22 6.16
N ARG A 124 -1.06 3.40 5.37
CA ARG A 124 -0.46 2.26 4.68
C ARG A 124 -0.80 2.34 3.20
N LEU A 125 0.18 2.10 2.36
CA LEU A 125 0.04 2.02 0.91
C LEU A 125 0.51 0.65 0.43
N VAL A 126 -0.40 -0.11 -0.15
CA VAL A 126 -0.11 -1.41 -0.77
C VAL A 126 0.00 -1.19 -2.26
N LEU A 127 1.12 -1.58 -2.85
CA LEU A 127 1.44 -1.42 -4.26
C LEU A 127 1.72 -2.78 -4.88
N LEU A 128 0.98 -3.10 -5.93
CA LEU A 128 1.23 -4.25 -6.79
C LEU A 128 1.74 -3.77 -8.17
N PRO A 129 2.42 -4.63 -8.93
CA PRO A 129 2.94 -4.26 -10.24
C PRO A 129 1.89 -3.81 -11.25
N ASP A 130 0.62 -4.22 -11.08
CA ASP A 130 -0.50 -3.84 -11.96
C ASP A 130 -1.10 -2.47 -11.61
N MET A 131 -0.63 -1.82 -10.55
CA MET A 131 -1.11 -0.50 -10.10
C MET A 131 -0.28 0.66 -10.61
N LEU A 132 0.92 0.38 -11.07
CA LEU A 132 1.88 1.34 -11.62
C LEU A 132 2.41 0.80 -12.95
N ASP A 133 2.92 1.68 -13.79
CA ASP A 133 3.70 1.23 -14.93
C ASP A 133 4.99 0.52 -14.48
N ALA A 134 5.50 -0.40 -15.30
CA ALA A 134 6.62 -1.27 -14.95
C ALA A 134 7.90 -0.49 -14.60
N ASP A 135 8.16 0.63 -15.30
CA ASP A 135 9.34 1.46 -15.07
C ASP A 135 9.23 2.20 -13.74
N THR A 136 8.06 2.77 -13.44
CA THR A 136 7.81 3.46 -12.16
C THR A 136 7.90 2.48 -10.99
N PHE A 137 7.35 1.28 -11.12
CA PHE A 137 7.45 0.25 -10.09
C PHE A 137 8.91 -0.19 -9.86
N ARG A 138 9.69 -0.35 -10.93
CA ARG A 138 11.11 -0.66 -10.85
C ARG A 138 11.91 0.46 -10.18
N ARG A 139 11.70 1.72 -10.58
CA ARG A 139 12.35 2.89 -9.98
C ARG A 139 12.05 3.03 -8.51
N LEU A 140 10.79 2.82 -8.11
CA LEU A 140 10.37 2.81 -6.71
C LEU A 140 11.15 1.78 -5.91
N ARG A 141 11.26 0.54 -6.41
CA ARG A 141 12.00 -0.52 -5.72
C ARG A 141 13.48 -0.21 -5.56
N VAL A 142 14.13 0.31 -6.61
CA VAL A 142 15.55 0.70 -6.57
C VAL A 142 15.76 1.80 -5.54
N ARG A 143 14.90 2.82 -5.53
CA ARG A 143 14.98 3.92 -4.56
C ARG A 143 14.81 3.43 -3.12
N LEU A 144 13.80 2.60 -2.87
CA LEU A 144 13.59 2.00 -1.55
C LEU A 144 14.79 1.18 -1.06
N LEU A 145 15.44 0.42 -1.94
CA LEU A 145 16.64 -0.34 -1.60
C LEU A 145 17.80 0.57 -1.16
N ILE A 146 17.96 1.70 -1.83
CA ILE A 146 19.01 2.68 -1.51
C ILE A 146 18.69 3.37 -0.18
N ASP A 147 17.46 3.87 -0.03
CA ASP A 147 17.02 4.59 1.17
C ASP A 147 17.06 3.69 2.42
N MET A 148 16.67 2.41 2.28
CA MET A 148 16.75 1.46 3.39
C MET A 148 18.19 1.14 3.81
N LYS A 149 19.13 1.07 2.87
CA LYS A 149 20.56 0.91 3.21
C LYS A 149 21.10 2.10 4.00
N HIS A 150 20.71 3.32 3.63
CA HIS A 150 21.09 4.53 4.37
C HIS A 150 20.47 4.56 5.77
N LEU A 151 19.20 4.18 5.91
CA LEU A 151 18.54 4.11 7.22
C LEU A 151 19.15 3.04 8.13
N ALA A 152 19.51 1.88 7.60
CA ALA A 152 20.18 0.83 8.35
C ALA A 152 21.57 1.28 8.82
N ALA A 153 22.32 1.99 7.97
CA ALA A 153 23.64 2.52 8.33
C ALA A 153 23.58 3.60 9.43
N SER A 154 22.52 4.41 9.45
CA SER A 154 22.34 5.48 10.47
C SER A 154 21.89 4.97 11.84
N VAL A 155 21.42 3.73 11.95
CA VAL A 155 21.00 3.10 13.21
C VAL A 155 22.15 2.34 13.89
N THR A 156 23.21 2.03 13.14
CA THR A 156 24.36 1.23 13.63
C THR A 156 25.58 2.07 14.01
N GLY A 157 25.55 3.39 13.81
CA GLY A 157 26.58 4.35 14.20
C GLY A 157 26.10 5.25 15.31
#